data_ab9022df1e5f461cea89df5de86a07c9
#
_entry.id   ab9022df1e5f461cea89df5de86a07c9
#
_cell.length_a   1.000
_cell.length_b   1.000
_cell.length_c   1.000
_cell.angle_alpha   90.00
_cell.angle_beta   90.00
_cell.angle_gamma   90.00
#
_symmetry.space_group_name_H-M   'P 1'
#
loop_
_entity.id
_entity.type
_entity.pdbx_description
1 polymer ?
#
loop_
_entity_poly.entity_id
_entity_poly.type
_entity_poly.pdbx_seq_one_letter_code
_entity_poly.pdbx_strand_id
1 'polypeptide(L)'
;MAADQSSFFGTLLRKAIRRVIRFYYPTIRVTHAERLPAEGATLYIANHPNSLIDPVLIGIATQRPVRFMAKAPLFEGRVLGALLRSVGMIPAYRASDDKSSVRRNVESLSVAAENLAKGLPMGIFPEGKSHDLTHVEQVKTGAARIAQQAVALAEGKPVWVVPLGINYEEKPRFRSRVWVAVGEGPVLFGEVRHSKMRKKCSVSLP
;
A
#
# COMPACT_ATOMS: atom_id res chain seq x y z
N MET A 1 8.82 12.35 15.22
CA MET A 1 9.53 11.51 14.23
C MET A 1 9.40 10.06 14.67
N ALA A 2 8.45 9.31 14.12
CA ALA A 2 8.38 7.86 14.34
C ALA A 2 9.50 7.22 13.51
N ALA A 3 10.57 6.76 14.17
CA ALA A 3 11.64 6.03 13.50
C ALA A 3 11.04 4.78 12.84
N ASP A 4 11.20 4.68 11.53
CA ASP A 4 10.88 3.46 10.79
C ASP A 4 11.77 2.33 11.35
N GLN A 5 11.19 1.46 12.18
CA GLN A 5 11.87 0.26 12.67
C GLN A 5 11.92 -0.83 11.57
N SER A 6 12.21 -0.45 10.33
CA SER A 6 12.65 -1.44 9.36
C SER A 6 14.04 -1.90 9.82
N SER A 7 14.18 -3.20 10.11
CA SER A 7 15.46 -3.74 10.49
C SER A 7 16.49 -3.41 9.41
N PHE A 8 17.76 -3.21 9.78
CA PHE A 8 18.86 -3.03 8.81
C PHE A 8 18.80 -4.08 7.69
N PHE A 9 18.47 -5.31 8.06
CA PHE A 9 18.26 -6.41 7.13
C PHE A 9 17.10 -6.15 6.16
N GLY A 10 15.95 -5.65 6.63
CA GLY A 10 14.82 -5.29 5.76
C GLY A 10 15.16 -4.19 4.76
N THR A 11 15.98 -3.24 5.15
CA THR A 11 16.46 -2.17 4.25
C THR A 11 17.41 -2.73 3.18
N LEU A 12 18.32 -3.61 3.55
CA LEU A 12 19.24 -4.27 2.61
C LEU A 12 18.47 -5.17 1.64
N LEU A 13 17.50 -5.94 2.15
CA LEU A 13 16.63 -6.79 1.35
C LEU A 13 15.84 -5.97 0.32
N ARG A 14 15.23 -4.85 0.71
CA ARG A 14 14.55 -3.94 -0.22
C ARG A 14 15.47 -3.43 -1.31
N LYS A 15 16.71 -3.02 -0.97
CA LYS A 15 17.71 -2.57 -1.96
C LYS A 15 18.07 -3.67 -2.94
N ALA A 16 18.30 -4.89 -2.46
CA ALA A 16 18.60 -6.04 -3.30
C ALA A 16 17.45 -6.37 -4.25
N ILE A 17 16.21 -6.47 -3.74
CA ILE A 17 15.02 -6.75 -4.56
C ILE A 17 14.81 -5.65 -5.61
N ARG A 18 14.94 -4.37 -5.25
CA ARG A 18 14.84 -3.25 -6.21
C ARG A 18 15.89 -3.36 -7.32
N ARG A 19 17.09 -3.80 -7.01
CA ARG A 19 18.17 -3.98 -7.98
C ARG A 19 17.84 -5.12 -8.96
N VAL A 20 17.32 -6.24 -8.45
CA VAL A 20 16.88 -7.38 -9.29
C VAL A 20 15.73 -6.95 -10.22
N ILE A 21 14.73 -6.24 -9.70
CA ILE A 21 13.60 -5.77 -10.52
C ILE A 21 14.06 -4.77 -11.59
N ARG A 22 14.99 -3.86 -11.27
CA ARG A 22 15.57 -2.95 -12.27
C ARG A 22 16.46 -3.65 -13.30
N PHE A 23 17.07 -4.77 -12.95
CA PHE A 23 17.77 -5.60 -13.92
C PHE A 23 16.78 -6.31 -14.87
N TYR A 24 15.67 -6.83 -14.32
CA TYR A 24 14.64 -7.50 -15.11
C TYR A 24 13.82 -6.52 -15.97
N TYR A 25 13.43 -5.37 -15.40
CA TYR A 25 12.73 -4.27 -16.06
C TYR A 25 13.61 -3.00 -16.05
N PRO A 26 14.54 -2.86 -16.99
CA PRO A 26 15.50 -1.74 -16.98
C PRO A 26 14.82 -0.39 -17.23
N THR A 27 13.67 -0.39 -17.88
CA THR A 27 12.88 0.81 -18.18
C THR A 27 11.63 0.84 -17.33
N ILE A 28 11.72 1.49 -16.17
CA ILE A 28 10.58 1.78 -15.30
C ILE A 28 10.33 3.29 -15.37
N ARG A 29 9.25 3.71 -16.03
CA ARG A 29 8.86 5.11 -16.18
C ARG A 29 7.79 5.46 -15.16
N VAL A 30 7.99 6.57 -14.44
CA VAL A 30 7.00 7.13 -13.52
C VAL A 30 6.49 8.42 -14.13
N THR A 31 5.19 8.51 -14.36
CA THR A 31 4.53 9.73 -14.85
C THR A 31 3.82 10.44 -13.70
N HIS A 32 3.85 11.78 -13.72
CA HIS A 32 3.28 12.62 -12.68
C HIS A 32 3.87 12.37 -11.29
N ALA A 33 5.19 12.12 -11.22
CA ALA A 33 5.92 11.88 -9.97
C ALA A 33 5.85 13.08 -9.00
N GLU A 34 5.61 14.28 -9.51
CA GLU A 34 5.39 15.51 -8.74
C GLU A 34 4.18 15.45 -7.80
N ARG A 35 3.22 14.55 -8.07
CA ARG A 35 2.03 14.32 -7.24
C ARG A 35 2.30 13.44 -6.02
N LEU A 36 3.49 12.83 -5.94
CA LEU A 36 3.84 11.96 -4.82
C LEU A 36 4.21 12.80 -3.60
N PRO A 37 3.54 12.60 -2.44
CA PRO A 37 3.95 13.23 -1.20
C PRO A 37 5.36 12.78 -0.79
N ALA A 38 6.24 13.73 -0.52
CA ALA A 38 7.61 13.44 -0.08
C ALA A 38 7.63 12.69 1.24
N GLU A 39 6.70 13.04 2.16
CA GLU A 39 6.61 12.47 3.51
C GLU A 39 5.15 12.42 3.99
N GLY A 40 4.94 11.97 5.21
CA GLY A 40 3.62 11.92 5.86
C GLY A 40 2.85 10.63 5.57
N ALA A 41 1.67 10.56 6.18
CA ALA A 41 0.74 9.44 6.07
C ALA A 41 0.21 9.33 4.64
N THR A 42 0.64 8.30 3.90
CA THR A 42 0.26 8.13 2.49
C THR A 42 -0.25 6.72 2.25
N LEU A 43 -1.48 6.61 1.76
CA LEU A 43 -2.09 5.36 1.30
C LEU A 43 -2.03 5.31 -0.22
N TYR A 44 -1.18 4.45 -0.76
CA TYR A 44 -1.11 4.16 -2.19
C TYR A 44 -2.13 3.10 -2.56
N ILE A 45 -2.96 3.38 -3.55
CA ILE A 45 -4.01 2.47 -4.06
C ILE A 45 -3.66 2.16 -5.51
N ALA A 46 -3.44 0.88 -5.85
CA ALA A 46 -3.01 0.48 -7.18
C ALA A 46 -3.80 -0.73 -7.71
N ASN A 47 -3.85 -0.87 -9.04
CA ASN A 47 -4.20 -2.13 -9.68
C ASN A 47 -3.12 -3.19 -9.45
N HIS A 48 -3.46 -4.48 -9.64
CA HIS A 48 -2.60 -5.60 -9.24
C HIS A 48 -2.32 -6.61 -10.37
N PRO A 49 -1.68 -6.18 -11.46
CA PRO A 49 -1.44 -7.06 -12.61
C PRO A 49 -0.33 -8.11 -12.40
N ASN A 50 0.60 -7.96 -11.43
CA ASN A 50 1.75 -8.83 -11.27
C ASN A 50 2.18 -9.07 -9.82
N SER A 51 1.33 -9.73 -9.07
CA SER A 51 1.52 -10.27 -7.70
C SER A 51 2.68 -9.68 -6.88
N LEU A 52 3.85 -10.33 -6.88
CA LEU A 52 4.98 -9.96 -6.03
C LEU A 52 5.78 -8.75 -6.56
N ILE A 53 5.66 -8.43 -7.84
CA ILE A 53 6.45 -7.38 -8.49
C ILE A 53 5.82 -5.99 -8.25
N ASP A 54 4.49 -5.89 -8.26
CA ASP A 54 3.79 -4.61 -8.12
C ASP A 54 4.13 -3.84 -6.82
N PRO A 55 4.18 -4.48 -5.63
CA PRO A 55 4.63 -3.81 -4.41
C PRO A 55 6.04 -3.22 -4.54
N VAL A 56 6.93 -3.92 -5.23
CA VAL A 56 8.31 -3.46 -5.44
C VAL A 56 8.35 -2.28 -6.39
N LEU A 57 7.56 -2.31 -7.47
CA LEU A 57 7.44 -1.19 -8.42
C LEU A 57 6.91 0.07 -7.75
N ILE A 58 5.89 -0.06 -6.88
CA ILE A 58 5.39 1.06 -6.08
C ILE A 58 6.50 1.61 -5.18
N GLY A 59 7.25 0.73 -4.51
CA GLY A 59 8.40 1.14 -3.72
C GLY A 59 9.52 1.81 -4.54
N ILE A 60 9.71 1.43 -5.81
CA ILE A 60 10.67 2.07 -6.72
C ILE A 60 10.15 3.44 -7.14
N ALA A 61 8.87 3.54 -7.54
CA ALA A 61 8.26 4.77 -8.01
C ALA A 61 8.18 5.85 -6.94
N THR A 62 7.79 5.47 -5.72
CA THR A 62 7.61 6.39 -4.60
C THR A 62 8.90 6.70 -3.85
N GLN A 63 9.96 5.94 -4.05
CA GLN A 63 11.22 5.99 -3.32
C GLN A 63 11.07 5.83 -1.78
N ARG A 64 9.90 5.42 -1.31
CA ARG A 64 9.55 5.24 0.09
C ARG A 64 9.49 3.76 0.48
N PRO A 65 9.66 3.40 1.77
CA PRO A 65 9.52 2.03 2.27
C PRO A 65 8.05 1.66 2.46
N VAL A 66 7.29 1.61 1.36
CA VAL A 66 5.85 1.31 1.40
C VAL A 66 5.61 -0.09 1.96
N ARG A 67 4.68 -0.19 2.90
CA ARG A 67 4.24 -1.44 3.53
C ARG A 67 2.97 -1.93 2.84
N PHE A 68 2.84 -3.22 2.66
CA PHE A 68 1.69 -3.83 1.99
C PHE A 68 1.04 -4.90 2.86
N MET A 69 -0.19 -5.21 2.53
CA MET A 69 -0.85 -6.41 3.05
C MET A 69 -0.58 -7.58 2.11
N ALA A 70 -0.21 -8.74 2.65
CA ALA A 70 0.01 -9.98 1.90
C ALA A 70 -0.81 -11.11 2.51
N LYS A 71 -1.13 -12.15 1.71
CA LYS A 71 -1.94 -13.30 2.17
C LYS A 71 -1.36 -13.91 3.43
N ALA A 72 -2.18 -14.12 4.46
CA ALA A 72 -1.75 -14.65 5.76
C ALA A 72 -0.98 -15.97 5.68
N PRO A 73 -1.34 -16.97 4.83
CA PRO A 73 -0.57 -18.20 4.70
C PRO A 73 0.91 -18.00 4.29
N LEU A 74 1.25 -16.90 3.60
CA LEU A 74 2.64 -16.59 3.25
C LEU A 74 3.53 -16.30 4.47
N PHE A 75 2.93 -15.97 5.60
CA PHE A 75 3.62 -15.70 6.86
C PHE A 75 3.88 -16.95 7.70
N GLU A 76 3.29 -18.10 7.37
CA GLU A 76 3.45 -19.38 8.07
C GLU A 76 4.82 -20.00 7.79
N GLY A 77 5.36 -19.76 6.58
CA GLY A 77 6.70 -20.22 6.21
C GLY A 77 7.78 -19.53 7.04
N ARG A 78 8.69 -20.33 7.66
CA ARG A 78 9.74 -19.80 8.55
C ARG A 78 10.61 -18.75 7.88
N VAL A 79 11.07 -18.99 6.66
CA VAL A 79 11.95 -18.08 5.90
C VAL A 79 11.13 -16.95 5.27
N LEU A 80 10.12 -17.29 4.46
CA LEU A 80 9.31 -16.29 3.75
C LEU A 80 8.57 -15.37 4.72
N GLY A 81 7.97 -15.93 5.79
CA GLY A 81 7.28 -15.13 6.79
C GLY A 81 8.22 -14.17 7.53
N ALA A 82 9.44 -14.59 7.85
CA ALA A 82 10.46 -13.70 8.43
C ALA A 82 10.86 -12.57 7.47
N LEU A 83 11.05 -12.88 6.20
CA LEU A 83 11.35 -11.89 5.15
C LEU A 83 10.21 -10.86 5.01
N LEU A 84 8.96 -11.32 4.91
CA LEU A 84 7.79 -10.44 4.80
C LEU A 84 7.66 -9.52 6.02
N ARG A 85 7.84 -10.06 7.21
CA ARG A 85 7.84 -9.26 8.46
C ARG A 85 8.99 -8.25 8.49
N SER A 86 10.19 -8.62 8.04
CA SER A 86 11.36 -7.72 8.04
C SER A 86 11.18 -6.49 7.13
N VAL A 87 10.37 -6.62 6.07
CA VAL A 87 9.98 -5.50 5.20
C VAL A 87 8.68 -4.83 5.61
N GLY A 88 8.13 -5.16 6.79
CA GLY A 88 6.95 -4.52 7.36
C GLY A 88 5.63 -4.87 6.67
N MET A 89 5.53 -6.02 6.02
CA MET A 89 4.27 -6.49 5.47
C MET A 89 3.31 -6.96 6.56
N ILE A 90 2.00 -6.76 6.34
CA ILE A 90 0.91 -7.08 7.27
C ILE A 90 0.12 -8.28 6.70
N PRO A 91 -0.17 -9.31 7.51
CA PRO A 91 -0.98 -10.42 7.04
C PRO A 91 -2.42 -9.98 6.75
N ALA A 92 -2.96 -10.40 5.61
CA ALA A 92 -4.34 -10.19 5.19
C ALA A 92 -5.08 -11.52 5.16
N TYR A 93 -6.23 -11.56 5.83
CA TYR A 93 -7.11 -12.72 5.87
C TYR A 93 -8.29 -12.50 4.93
N ARG A 94 -8.71 -13.53 4.21
CA ARG A 94 -9.83 -13.46 3.29
C ARG A 94 -11.05 -14.16 3.89
N ALA A 95 -12.22 -13.58 3.70
CA ALA A 95 -13.48 -14.18 4.17
C ALA A 95 -13.78 -15.55 3.51
N SER A 96 -13.14 -15.82 2.35
CA SER A 96 -13.21 -17.13 1.67
C SER A 96 -12.50 -18.26 2.42
N ASP A 97 -11.61 -17.94 3.32
CA ASP A 97 -10.71 -18.92 3.93
C ASP A 97 -11.31 -19.55 5.20
N ASP A 98 -12.09 -18.79 5.97
CA ASP A 98 -12.85 -19.25 7.16
C ASP A 98 -13.71 -18.11 7.74
N LYS A 99 -14.79 -18.44 8.47
CA LYS A 99 -15.63 -17.45 9.19
C LYS A 99 -14.84 -16.64 10.24
N SER A 100 -13.83 -17.25 10.88
CA SER A 100 -12.93 -16.55 11.81
C SER A 100 -12.02 -15.54 11.13
N SER A 101 -11.81 -15.67 9.81
CA SER A 101 -10.93 -14.81 9.03
C SER A 101 -11.48 -13.39 8.86
N VAL A 102 -12.81 -13.20 8.96
CA VAL A 102 -13.45 -11.87 8.89
C VAL A 102 -12.96 -10.98 10.04
N ARG A 103 -12.95 -11.48 11.28
CA ARG A 103 -12.48 -10.75 12.46
C ARG A 103 -10.99 -10.42 12.32
N ARG A 104 -10.17 -11.40 11.97
CA ARG A 104 -8.72 -11.20 11.77
C ARG A 104 -8.44 -10.21 10.65
N ASN A 105 -9.28 -10.18 9.60
CA ASN A 105 -9.13 -9.20 8.52
C ASN A 105 -9.42 -7.78 9.02
N VAL A 106 -10.44 -7.59 9.86
CA VAL A 106 -10.71 -6.29 10.50
C VAL A 106 -9.53 -5.83 11.35
N GLU A 107 -8.96 -6.72 12.17
CA GLU A 107 -7.76 -6.46 12.96
C GLU A 107 -6.57 -6.06 12.08
N SER A 108 -6.35 -6.76 10.97
CA SER A 108 -5.28 -6.42 10.01
C SER A 108 -5.47 -5.06 9.36
N LEU A 109 -6.71 -4.68 9.02
CA LEU A 109 -7.02 -3.35 8.49
C LEU A 109 -6.77 -2.26 9.55
N SER A 110 -7.08 -2.53 10.82
CA SER A 110 -6.81 -1.61 11.92
C SER A 110 -5.29 -1.41 12.14
N VAL A 111 -4.50 -2.48 12.10
CA VAL A 111 -3.03 -2.38 12.14
C VAL A 111 -2.48 -1.56 10.98
N ALA A 112 -3.04 -1.74 9.77
CA ALA A 112 -2.65 -0.93 8.62
C ALA A 112 -2.99 0.56 8.81
N ALA A 113 -4.17 0.87 9.36
CA ALA A 113 -4.60 2.23 9.66
C ALA A 113 -3.73 2.89 10.76
N GLU A 114 -3.36 2.16 11.81
CA GLU A 114 -2.45 2.64 12.84
C GLU A 114 -1.05 2.97 12.29
N ASN A 115 -0.51 2.09 11.43
CA ASN A 115 0.76 2.36 10.76
C ASN A 115 0.68 3.61 9.90
N LEU A 116 -0.40 3.75 9.13
CA LEU A 116 -0.64 4.92 8.29
C LEU A 116 -0.74 6.21 9.13
N ALA A 117 -1.51 6.20 10.24
CA ALA A 117 -1.64 7.34 11.15
C ALA A 117 -0.30 7.76 11.77
N LYS A 118 0.63 6.82 11.99
CA LYS A 118 2.00 7.09 12.43
C LYS A 118 2.90 7.69 11.35
N GLY A 119 2.37 7.94 10.14
CA GLY A 119 3.12 8.49 9.01
C GLY A 119 3.86 7.47 8.16
N LEU A 120 3.66 6.16 8.41
CA LEU A 120 4.27 5.10 7.63
C LEU A 120 3.49 4.90 6.33
N PRO A 121 4.14 4.93 5.15
CA PRO A 121 3.45 4.76 3.88
C PRO A 121 2.91 3.34 3.73
N MET A 122 1.64 3.24 3.37
CA MET A 122 0.93 1.99 3.15
C MET A 122 0.53 1.85 1.69
N GLY A 123 0.52 0.62 1.19
CA GLY A 123 0.01 0.30 -0.14
C GLY A 123 -1.06 -0.79 -0.05
N ILE A 124 -2.09 -0.66 -0.86
CA ILE A 124 -3.17 -1.63 -0.97
C ILE A 124 -3.57 -1.83 -2.42
N PHE A 125 -3.89 -3.08 -2.75
CA PHE A 125 -4.51 -3.47 -4.00
C PHE A 125 -5.98 -3.77 -3.72
N PRO A 126 -6.91 -2.85 -4.03
CA PRO A 126 -8.30 -2.95 -3.56
C PRO A 126 -9.08 -4.09 -4.21
N GLU A 127 -8.58 -4.65 -5.29
CA GLU A 127 -9.13 -5.83 -5.96
C GLU A 127 -8.99 -7.10 -5.09
N GLY A 128 -7.97 -7.14 -4.21
CA GLY A 128 -7.73 -8.22 -3.26
C GLY A 128 -7.14 -9.48 -3.88
N LYS A 129 -6.89 -9.50 -5.18
CA LYS A 129 -6.18 -10.56 -5.92
C LYS A 129 -5.42 -9.94 -7.09
N SER A 130 -4.38 -10.58 -7.55
CA SER A 130 -3.73 -10.23 -8.83
C SER A 130 -4.44 -10.93 -9.99
N HIS A 131 -4.47 -10.29 -11.15
CA HIS A 131 -5.10 -10.81 -12.37
C HIS A 131 -4.42 -10.26 -13.63
N ASP A 132 -4.71 -10.89 -14.77
CA ASP A 132 -4.16 -10.52 -16.09
C ASP A 132 -5.06 -9.60 -16.91
N LEU A 133 -6.13 -9.09 -16.31
CA LEU A 133 -7.07 -8.21 -17.00
C LEU A 133 -6.46 -6.82 -17.25
N THR A 134 -6.86 -6.20 -18.34
CA THR A 134 -6.43 -4.85 -18.75
C THR A 134 -7.23 -3.73 -18.06
N HIS A 135 -8.23 -4.09 -17.27
CA HIS A 135 -9.09 -3.16 -16.52
C HIS A 135 -9.10 -3.50 -15.03
N VAL A 136 -9.43 -2.54 -14.21
CA VAL A 136 -9.58 -2.71 -12.76
C VAL A 136 -10.84 -3.53 -12.49
N GLU A 137 -10.70 -4.60 -11.70
CA GLU A 137 -11.84 -5.40 -11.22
C GLU A 137 -12.60 -4.67 -10.10
N GLN A 138 -13.53 -5.38 -9.48
CA GLN A 138 -14.32 -4.84 -8.37
C GLN A 138 -13.45 -4.33 -7.22
N VAL A 139 -13.53 -3.05 -6.95
CA VAL A 139 -12.84 -2.38 -5.86
C VAL A 139 -13.52 -2.69 -4.53
N LYS A 140 -12.79 -3.29 -3.59
CA LYS A 140 -13.27 -3.61 -2.25
C LYS A 140 -13.11 -2.42 -1.30
N THR A 141 -13.93 -2.39 -0.26
CA THR A 141 -13.98 -1.28 0.72
C THR A 141 -12.78 -1.22 1.68
N GLY A 142 -11.83 -2.15 1.61
CA GLY A 142 -10.68 -2.21 2.52
C GLY A 142 -9.84 -0.92 2.53
N ALA A 143 -9.57 -0.35 1.36
CA ALA A 143 -8.82 0.90 1.24
C ALA A 143 -9.53 2.07 1.94
N ALA A 144 -10.85 2.20 1.74
CA ALA A 144 -11.65 3.25 2.38
C ALA A 144 -11.67 3.09 3.91
N ARG A 145 -11.78 1.85 4.41
CA ARG A 145 -11.73 1.56 5.85
C ARG A 145 -10.38 1.94 6.47
N ILE A 146 -9.27 1.60 5.83
CA ILE A 146 -7.93 2.00 6.28
C ILE A 146 -7.83 3.52 6.33
N ALA A 147 -8.23 4.21 5.25
CA ALA A 147 -8.15 5.67 5.17
C ALA A 147 -8.99 6.35 6.26
N GLN A 148 -10.26 5.94 6.44
CA GLN A 148 -11.15 6.49 7.47
C GLN A 148 -10.61 6.28 8.90
N GLN A 149 -10.12 5.08 9.21
CA GLN A 149 -9.54 4.79 10.52
C GLN A 149 -8.25 5.57 10.75
N ALA A 150 -7.39 5.67 9.74
CA ALA A 150 -6.14 6.41 9.83
C ALA A 150 -6.39 7.91 10.08
N VAL A 151 -7.36 8.51 9.38
CA VAL A 151 -7.79 9.89 9.58
C VAL A 151 -8.28 10.12 11.02
N ALA A 152 -9.06 9.17 11.57
CA ALA A 152 -9.56 9.27 12.94
C ALA A 152 -8.42 9.19 13.98
N LEU A 153 -7.32 8.50 13.66
CA LEU A 153 -6.16 8.30 14.52
C LEU A 153 -5.05 9.35 14.31
N ALA A 154 -5.08 10.08 13.20
CA ALA A 154 -4.00 10.99 12.79
C ALA A 154 -3.99 12.33 13.53
N GLU A 155 -4.91 12.56 14.47
CA GLU A 155 -4.95 13.78 15.31
C GLU A 155 -4.88 15.09 14.49
N GLY A 156 -5.65 15.17 13.42
CA GLY A 156 -5.72 16.33 12.53
C GLY A 156 -4.60 16.42 11.48
N LYS A 157 -3.64 15.48 11.48
CA LYS A 157 -2.62 15.42 10.43
C LYS A 157 -3.21 14.92 9.11
N PRO A 158 -2.70 15.38 7.96
CA PRO A 158 -3.19 14.96 6.66
C PRO A 158 -2.89 13.50 6.37
N VAL A 159 -3.86 12.81 5.77
CA VAL A 159 -3.70 11.46 5.20
C VAL A 159 -3.90 11.55 3.69
N TRP A 160 -2.82 11.34 2.96
CA TRP A 160 -2.82 11.36 1.50
C TRP A 160 -3.32 10.02 0.95
N VAL A 161 -4.23 10.06 -0.02
CA VAL A 161 -4.67 8.88 -0.77
C VAL A 161 -4.21 9.07 -2.21
N VAL A 162 -3.27 8.24 -2.66
CA VAL A 162 -2.64 8.41 -3.97
C VAL A 162 -2.94 7.20 -4.85
N PRO A 163 -3.75 7.36 -5.91
CA PRO A 163 -3.99 6.30 -6.88
C PRO A 163 -2.77 6.12 -7.79
N LEU A 164 -2.42 4.86 -8.06
CA LEU A 164 -1.33 4.47 -8.94
C LEU A 164 -1.85 3.49 -10.01
N GLY A 165 -1.48 3.71 -11.26
CA GLY A 165 -1.74 2.78 -12.36
C GLY A 165 -0.45 2.08 -12.78
N ILE A 166 -0.40 0.75 -12.68
CA ILE A 166 0.74 -0.07 -13.12
C ILE A 166 0.41 -0.74 -14.44
N ASN A 167 1.24 -0.48 -15.45
CA ASN A 167 1.10 -1.06 -16.77
C ASN A 167 2.42 -1.67 -17.23
N TYR A 168 2.34 -2.90 -17.73
CA TYR A 168 3.46 -3.63 -18.31
C TYR A 168 3.28 -3.69 -19.82
N GLU A 169 4.36 -3.53 -20.57
CA GLU A 169 4.36 -3.80 -22.01
C GLU A 169 4.13 -5.29 -22.27
N GLU A 170 5.00 -6.13 -21.68
CA GLU A 170 4.88 -7.58 -21.69
C GLU A 170 5.38 -8.12 -20.33
N LYS A 171 4.47 -8.57 -19.45
CA LYS A 171 4.81 -8.99 -18.09
C LYS A 171 5.90 -10.08 -18.02
N PRO A 172 5.83 -11.18 -18.78
CA PRO A 172 6.81 -12.25 -18.67
C PRO A 172 8.13 -11.96 -19.40
N ARG A 173 8.18 -10.90 -20.21
CA ARG A 173 9.36 -10.65 -21.04
C ARG A 173 10.46 -9.94 -20.26
N PHE A 174 11.63 -10.56 -20.24
CA PHE A 174 12.85 -9.94 -19.74
C PHE A 174 13.19 -8.67 -20.53
N ARG A 175 13.54 -7.59 -19.82
CA ARG A 175 13.84 -6.26 -20.38
C ARG A 175 12.63 -5.53 -21.00
N SER A 176 11.43 -5.96 -20.72
CA SER A 176 10.21 -5.23 -21.04
C SER A 176 10.10 -3.93 -20.26
N ARG A 177 9.25 -3.02 -20.73
CA ARG A 177 9.03 -1.72 -20.12
C ARG A 177 7.86 -1.76 -19.15
N VAL A 178 7.96 -0.93 -18.10
CA VAL A 178 6.89 -0.74 -17.13
C VAL A 178 6.60 0.75 -16.95
N TRP A 179 5.34 1.10 -16.83
CA TRP A 179 4.87 2.45 -16.52
C TRP A 179 4.13 2.42 -15.19
N VAL A 180 4.45 3.39 -14.34
CA VAL A 180 3.71 3.68 -13.11
C VAL A 180 3.17 5.09 -13.23
N ALA A 181 1.85 5.22 -13.42
CA ALA A 181 1.18 6.51 -13.51
C ALA A 181 0.68 6.92 -12.12
N VAL A 182 1.01 8.14 -11.70
CA VAL A 182 0.53 8.72 -10.46
C VAL A 182 -0.70 9.58 -10.74
N GLY A 183 -1.86 9.16 -10.23
CA GLY A 183 -3.10 9.90 -10.34
C GLY A 183 -3.25 11.00 -9.28
N GLU A 184 -4.24 11.83 -9.44
CA GLU A 184 -4.69 12.77 -8.41
C GLU A 184 -5.53 12.03 -7.39
N GLY A 185 -5.29 12.30 -6.13
CA GLY A 185 -6.02 11.68 -5.03
C GLY A 185 -6.34 12.69 -3.93
N PRO A 186 -7.37 12.42 -3.13
CA PRO A 186 -7.79 13.32 -2.06
C PRO A 186 -6.76 13.34 -0.93
N VAL A 187 -6.69 14.50 -0.26
CA VAL A 187 -6.05 14.64 1.05
C VAL A 187 -7.16 14.66 2.09
N LEU A 188 -7.11 13.74 3.02
CA LEU A 188 -8.13 13.58 4.05
C LEU A 188 -7.65 14.18 5.37
N PHE A 189 -8.51 14.94 6.02
CA PHE A 189 -8.25 15.51 7.34
C PHE A 189 -9.30 15.00 8.33
N GLY A 190 -8.86 14.59 9.52
CA GLY A 190 -9.73 14.33 10.64
C GLY A 190 -10.07 15.65 11.37
N GLU A 191 -11.31 15.80 11.80
CA GLU A 191 -11.64 16.85 12.74
C GLU A 191 -10.88 16.59 14.05
N VAL A 192 -10.12 17.57 14.54
CA VAL A 192 -9.56 17.54 15.89
C VAL A 192 -10.75 17.63 16.84
N ARG A 193 -11.10 16.53 17.51
CA ARG A 193 -12.17 16.54 18.52
C ARG A 193 -11.70 17.36 19.73
N HIS A 194 -12.01 18.65 19.71
CA HIS A 194 -12.30 19.33 20.97
C HIS A 194 -13.63 18.74 21.47
N SER A 195 -13.60 18.14 22.63
CA SER A 195 -14.70 17.43 23.29
C SER A 195 -16.07 18.01 23.00
N LYS A 196 -16.97 17.18 22.45
CA LYS A 196 -18.39 17.40 22.11
C LYS A 196 -18.63 18.01 20.72
N MET A 197 -18.92 17.20 19.76
CA MET A 197 -20.04 17.21 18.83
C MET A 197 -19.73 16.60 17.44
N ARG A 198 -20.60 15.68 17.05
CA ARG A 198 -21.04 15.25 15.72
C ARG A 198 -20.03 15.05 14.58
N LYS A 199 -19.93 13.77 14.17
CA LYS A 199 -19.33 13.30 12.93
C LYS A 199 -19.92 14.04 11.72
N LYS A 200 -19.10 14.80 11.01
CA LYS A 200 -19.27 15.10 9.59
C LYS A 200 -17.92 14.85 8.90
N CYS A 201 -17.84 13.78 8.12
CA CYS A 201 -16.81 13.68 7.09
C CYS A 201 -17.28 14.57 5.94
N SER A 202 -16.65 15.71 5.74
CA SER A 202 -16.80 16.47 4.51
C SER A 202 -15.74 16.00 3.54
N VAL A 203 -16.16 15.25 2.54
CA VAL A 203 -15.38 15.04 1.32
C VAL A 203 -15.66 16.25 0.45
N SER A 204 -14.72 17.19 0.35
CA SER A 204 -14.77 18.20 -0.68
C SER A 204 -14.24 17.56 -1.97
N LEU A 205 -15.15 17.29 -2.87
CA LEU A 205 -14.86 17.03 -4.27
C LEU A 205 -14.68 18.39 -4.97
N PRO A 206 -13.75 18.48 -5.94
CA PRO A 206 -13.60 19.66 -6.76
C PRO A 206 -14.81 19.90 -7.66
#